data_609cbdf7b6d0c9a85103f90b2e15a2a3
#
_entry.id   609cbdf7b6d0c9a85103f90b2e15a2a3
#
_cell.length_a   1.000
_cell.length_b   1.000
_cell.length_c   1.000
_cell.angle_alpha   90.00
_cell.angle_beta   90.00
_cell.angle_gamma   90.00
#
_symmetry.space_group_name_H-M   'P 1'
#
loop_
_entity.id
_entity.type
_entity.pdbx_description
1 polymer ?
#
loop_
_entity_poly.entity_id
_entity_poly.type
_entity_poly.pdbx_seq_one_letter_code
_entity_poly.pdbx_strand_id
1 'polypeptide(L)'
;MKKVGKTTAPLRYDLNQIPYDYTVEVRNRFKGLALIDRVPNELWKEVCDIVQETGIKTIPKKKKCKKAKWLSEEALQIAAKRREAKSKGEKERYSHLNAEFQRITRRDKKAFLSNQCKEIEENNRMGKTRNLFKKIRDTKGIFHAKMNLIKDRNSMDLTKAEDIKKRWQEYTELYKKDLHDPDNHDGVITHLEPDILECEVKWALESITMNKTNGGDGIPVELFQILKDNAVKVLHSKCPQIWKTQQGPQDWKRSVFIPVPKKGNPKE
;
A
#
# COMPACT_ATOMS: atom_id res chain seq x y z
N MET A 1 -4.15 7.60 30.86
CA MET A 1 -4.50 7.15 29.49
C MET A 1 -3.49 7.74 28.50
N LYS A 2 -2.51 6.95 28.04
CA LYS A 2 -1.58 7.39 26.98
C LYS A 2 -2.33 7.37 25.65
N LYS A 3 -2.44 8.53 25.00
CA LYS A 3 -2.96 8.64 23.63
C LYS A 3 -2.12 7.76 22.73
N VAL A 4 -2.73 6.74 22.15
CA VAL A 4 -2.15 5.94 21.07
C VAL A 4 -1.77 6.93 19.97
N GLY A 5 -0.48 7.01 19.65
CA GLY A 5 0.04 7.89 18.63
C GLY A 5 -0.71 7.67 17.32
N LYS A 6 -1.11 8.77 16.67
CA LYS A 6 -1.67 8.74 15.32
C LYS A 6 -0.65 8.03 14.45
N THR A 7 -0.96 6.82 14.00
CA THR A 7 -0.25 6.19 12.89
C THR A 7 -0.38 7.14 11.72
N THR A 8 0.70 7.84 11.40
CA THR A 8 0.79 8.67 10.20
C THR A 8 0.49 7.75 9.03
N ALA A 9 -0.61 8.04 8.32
CA ALA A 9 -0.96 7.28 7.13
C ALA A 9 0.25 7.27 6.18
N PRO A 10 0.61 6.11 5.59
CA PRO A 10 1.79 6.02 4.74
C PRO A 10 1.72 7.08 3.65
N LEU A 11 2.83 7.77 3.42
CA LEU A 11 2.97 8.77 2.36
C LEU A 11 2.62 8.11 1.02
N ARG A 12 1.61 8.63 0.36
CA ARG A 12 1.21 8.17 -0.97
C ARG A 12 1.86 9.09 -2.01
N TYR A 13 2.95 8.62 -2.59
CA TYR A 13 3.59 9.25 -3.74
C TYR A 13 2.73 9.11 -5.01
N ASP A 14 2.79 10.09 -5.90
CA ASP A 14 2.27 9.91 -7.25
C ASP A 14 3.35 9.30 -8.13
N LEU A 15 3.38 7.97 -8.17
CA LEU A 15 4.39 7.20 -8.89
C LEU A 15 4.34 7.39 -10.42
N ASN A 16 3.26 8.00 -10.95
CA ASN A 16 3.16 8.34 -12.37
C ASN A 16 3.87 9.67 -12.70
N GLN A 17 4.25 10.45 -11.69
CA GLN A 17 4.85 11.77 -11.85
C GLN A 17 6.13 11.89 -11.03
N ILE A 18 7.04 10.91 -11.17
CA ILE A 18 8.34 10.96 -10.49
C ILE A 18 9.23 11.91 -11.32
N PRO A 19 9.65 13.07 -10.76
CA PRO A 19 10.46 14.04 -11.49
C PRO A 19 11.89 13.53 -11.66
N TYR A 20 12.56 14.00 -12.70
CA TYR A 20 13.97 13.67 -12.96
C TYR A 20 14.90 14.11 -11.81
N ASP A 21 14.55 15.21 -11.14
CA ASP A 21 15.29 15.73 -9.98
C ASP A 21 15.40 14.70 -8.85
N TYR A 22 14.40 13.86 -8.66
CA TYR A 22 14.46 12.73 -7.71
C TYR A 22 15.64 11.81 -8.03
N THR A 23 15.75 11.42 -9.30
CA THR A 23 16.81 10.51 -9.75
C THR A 23 18.21 11.12 -9.60
N VAL A 24 18.35 12.40 -9.90
CA VAL A 24 19.61 13.14 -9.77
C VAL A 24 20.02 13.25 -8.30
N GLU A 25 19.11 13.68 -7.43
CA GLU A 25 19.41 13.90 -6.01
C GLU A 25 19.75 12.58 -5.30
N VAL A 26 18.98 11.52 -5.52
CA VAL A 26 19.28 10.19 -4.93
C VAL A 26 20.61 9.65 -5.45
N ARG A 27 20.88 9.77 -6.76
CA ARG A 27 22.15 9.33 -7.35
C ARG A 27 23.34 10.05 -6.71
N ASN A 28 23.26 11.36 -6.52
CA ASN A 28 24.33 12.14 -5.91
C ASN A 28 24.58 11.73 -4.46
N ARG A 29 23.51 11.49 -3.69
CA ARG A 29 23.62 11.00 -2.30
C ARG A 29 24.17 9.57 -2.24
N PHE A 30 23.77 8.69 -3.17
CA PHE A 30 24.30 7.31 -3.24
C PHE A 30 25.79 7.26 -3.57
N LYS A 31 26.31 8.22 -4.36
CA LYS A 31 27.77 8.33 -4.62
C LYS A 31 28.57 8.63 -3.36
N GLY A 32 27.98 9.29 -2.38
CA GLY A 32 28.60 9.60 -1.09
C GLY A 32 28.55 8.47 -0.08
N LEU A 33 27.81 7.36 -0.38
CA LEU A 33 27.70 6.23 0.52
C LEU A 33 28.98 5.38 0.50
N ALA A 34 29.55 5.13 1.68
CA ALA A 34 30.55 4.09 1.84
C ALA A 34 29.85 2.72 1.74
N LEU A 35 30.12 1.98 0.66
CA LEU A 35 29.45 0.69 0.38
C LEU A 35 30.21 -0.52 0.93
N ILE A 36 31.50 -0.34 1.30
CA ILE A 36 32.40 -1.41 1.73
C ILE A 36 32.48 -1.42 3.27
N ASP A 37 32.57 -2.61 3.85
CA ASP A 37 32.78 -2.86 5.29
C ASP A 37 31.77 -2.22 6.26
N ARG A 38 30.53 -2.05 5.81
CA ARG A 38 29.46 -1.52 6.66
C ARG A 38 28.45 -2.59 7.07
N VAL A 39 27.94 -2.46 8.29
CA VAL A 39 26.85 -3.34 8.80
C VAL A 39 25.63 -3.22 7.88
N PRO A 40 25.09 -4.32 7.34
CA PRO A 40 23.97 -4.31 6.39
C PRO A 40 22.75 -3.54 6.87
N ASN A 41 22.46 -3.62 8.16
CA ASN A 41 21.31 -2.94 8.76
C ASN A 41 21.44 -1.41 8.76
N GLU A 42 22.63 -0.88 9.06
CA GLU A 42 22.91 0.56 9.07
C GLU A 42 22.88 1.14 7.65
N LEU A 43 23.56 0.47 6.72
CA LEU A 43 23.55 0.86 5.33
C LEU A 43 22.13 0.84 4.73
N TRP A 44 21.32 -0.18 5.09
CA TRP A 44 19.94 -0.25 4.63
C TRP A 44 19.09 0.91 5.15
N LYS A 45 19.25 1.25 6.42
CA LYS A 45 18.55 2.38 7.02
C LYS A 45 18.90 3.68 6.31
N GLU A 46 20.19 3.94 6.07
CA GLU A 46 20.66 5.14 5.38
C GLU A 46 20.13 5.22 3.94
N VAL A 47 20.10 4.10 3.22
CA VAL A 47 19.52 4.01 1.87
C VAL A 47 18.02 4.32 1.91
N CYS A 48 17.28 3.76 2.86
CA CYS A 48 15.86 4.04 3.06
C CYS A 48 15.61 5.51 3.37
N ASP A 49 16.41 6.10 4.27
CA ASP A 49 16.29 7.52 4.66
C ASP A 49 16.54 8.43 3.44
N ILE A 50 17.58 8.16 2.64
CA ILE A 50 17.86 8.92 1.41
C ILE A 50 16.68 8.87 0.44
N VAL A 51 16.16 7.67 0.17
CA VAL A 51 15.05 7.48 -0.78
C VAL A 51 13.77 8.15 -0.28
N GLN A 52 13.45 8.00 1.02
CA GLN A 52 12.27 8.60 1.62
C GLN A 52 12.33 10.12 1.69
N GLU A 53 13.43 10.69 2.19
CA GLU A 53 13.60 12.14 2.29
C GLU A 53 13.54 12.81 0.92
N THR A 54 14.27 12.26 -0.05
CA THR A 54 14.25 12.79 -1.41
C THR A 54 12.86 12.62 -2.05
N GLY A 55 12.21 11.47 -1.82
CA GLY A 55 10.85 11.25 -2.30
C GLY A 55 9.84 12.24 -1.71
N ILE A 56 9.93 12.53 -0.41
CA ILE A 56 9.06 13.52 0.27
C ILE A 56 9.25 14.93 -0.32
N LYS A 57 10.49 15.28 -0.66
CA LYS A 57 10.88 16.59 -1.14
C LYS A 57 10.52 16.82 -2.61
N THR A 58 10.73 15.82 -3.47
CA THR A 58 10.65 15.98 -4.92
C THR A 58 9.38 15.43 -5.56
N ILE A 59 8.81 14.33 -5.01
CA ILE A 59 7.67 13.66 -5.63
C ILE A 59 6.35 14.26 -5.13
N PRO A 60 5.44 14.66 -6.04
CA PRO A 60 4.15 15.18 -5.63
C PRO A 60 3.33 14.11 -4.90
N LYS A 61 2.63 14.54 -3.84
CA LYS A 61 1.73 13.64 -3.12
C LYS A 61 0.52 13.32 -4.00
N LYS A 62 0.19 12.03 -4.10
CA LYS A 62 -1.00 11.59 -4.82
C LYS A 62 -2.23 12.28 -4.22
N LYS A 63 -2.94 13.07 -5.03
CA LYS A 63 -4.17 13.73 -4.61
C LYS A 63 -5.16 12.66 -4.16
N LYS A 64 -5.75 12.85 -2.97
CA LYS A 64 -6.81 11.94 -2.50
C LYS A 64 -7.90 11.87 -3.55
N CYS A 65 -8.17 10.66 -4.05
CA CYS A 65 -9.26 10.45 -4.98
C CYS A 65 -10.56 10.94 -4.33
N LYS A 66 -11.37 11.72 -5.07
CA LYS A 66 -12.67 12.20 -4.60
C LYS A 66 -13.46 10.97 -4.10
N LYS A 67 -13.97 11.00 -2.86
CA LYS A 67 -14.74 9.88 -2.28
C LYS A 67 -15.93 9.47 -3.15
N ALA A 68 -16.48 10.39 -3.91
CA ALA A 68 -17.59 10.17 -4.83
C ALA A 68 -17.15 10.47 -6.27
N LYS A 69 -16.83 9.43 -7.04
CA LYS A 69 -16.43 9.53 -8.46
C LYS A 69 -17.52 10.13 -9.38
N TRP A 70 -18.74 10.15 -8.90
CA TRP A 70 -19.91 10.61 -9.64
C TRP A 70 -20.22 12.11 -9.47
N LEU A 71 -19.51 12.83 -8.60
CA LEU A 71 -19.67 14.27 -8.41
C LEU A 71 -18.96 15.05 -9.51
N SER A 72 -19.69 15.92 -10.19
CA SER A 72 -19.13 16.88 -11.16
C SER A 72 -18.30 17.97 -10.49
N GLU A 73 -17.49 18.66 -11.27
CA GLU A 73 -16.73 19.83 -10.80
C GLU A 73 -17.67 20.96 -10.34
N GLU A 74 -18.79 21.14 -11.05
CA GLU A 74 -19.86 22.09 -10.68
C GLU A 74 -20.39 21.82 -9.26
N ALA A 75 -20.70 20.55 -8.95
CA ALA A 75 -21.13 20.16 -7.60
C ALA A 75 -20.09 20.48 -6.54
N LEU A 76 -18.80 20.31 -6.85
CA LEU A 76 -17.71 20.59 -5.92
C LEU A 76 -17.52 22.09 -5.68
N GLN A 77 -17.67 22.93 -6.71
CA GLN A 77 -17.61 24.37 -6.57
C GLN A 77 -18.75 24.91 -5.70
N ILE A 78 -19.97 24.40 -5.91
CA ILE A 78 -21.11 24.79 -5.08
C ILE A 78 -20.93 24.29 -3.64
N ALA A 79 -20.38 23.09 -3.44
CA ALA A 79 -20.04 22.61 -2.11
C ALA A 79 -19.03 23.52 -1.38
N ALA A 80 -18.06 24.08 -2.10
CA ALA A 80 -17.09 25.03 -1.54
C ALA A 80 -17.79 26.34 -1.16
N LYS A 81 -18.59 26.94 -2.08
CA LYS A 81 -19.38 28.14 -1.80
C LYS A 81 -20.33 27.95 -0.61
N ARG A 82 -20.96 26.79 -0.50
CA ARG A 82 -21.82 26.43 0.63
C ARG A 82 -21.09 26.40 1.97
N ARG A 83 -19.85 25.87 2.00
CA ARG A 83 -19.01 25.89 3.22
C ARG A 83 -18.66 27.31 3.61
N GLU A 84 -18.33 28.18 2.64
CA GLU A 84 -18.03 29.58 2.85
C GLU A 84 -19.23 30.33 3.43
N ALA A 85 -20.43 30.21 2.82
CA ALA A 85 -21.64 30.80 3.33
C ALA A 85 -21.97 30.34 4.77
N LYS A 86 -21.74 29.05 5.07
CA LYS A 86 -21.89 28.51 6.43
C LYS A 86 -20.90 29.15 7.42
N SER A 87 -19.63 29.32 7.03
CA SER A 87 -18.62 29.95 7.90
C SER A 87 -18.89 31.42 8.19
N LYS A 88 -19.53 32.12 7.24
CA LYS A 88 -19.92 33.55 7.37
C LYS A 88 -21.27 33.73 8.07
N GLY A 89 -21.98 32.67 8.40
CA GLY A 89 -23.29 32.73 9.05
C GLY A 89 -24.45 33.18 8.15
N GLU A 90 -24.27 33.22 6.81
CA GLU A 90 -25.24 33.65 5.80
C GLU A 90 -26.34 32.58 5.57
N LYS A 91 -27.34 32.53 6.43
CA LYS A 91 -28.35 31.44 6.48
C LYS A 91 -29.15 31.31 5.16
N GLU A 92 -29.61 32.40 4.59
CA GLU A 92 -30.41 32.39 3.34
C GLU A 92 -29.59 31.89 2.16
N ARG A 93 -28.38 32.45 1.99
CA ARG A 93 -27.44 32.01 0.94
C ARG A 93 -27.05 30.54 1.10
N TYR A 94 -26.81 30.09 2.34
CA TYR A 94 -26.55 28.67 2.62
C TYR A 94 -27.72 27.78 2.20
N SER A 95 -28.96 28.16 2.52
CA SER A 95 -30.16 27.42 2.15
C SER A 95 -30.30 27.28 0.62
N HIS A 96 -30.13 28.37 -0.11
CA HIS A 96 -30.16 28.38 -1.58
C HIS A 96 -29.08 27.48 -2.17
N LEU A 97 -27.82 27.65 -1.77
CA LEU A 97 -26.69 26.82 -2.24
C LEU A 97 -26.85 25.36 -1.87
N ASN A 98 -27.51 25.05 -0.76
CA ASN A 98 -27.77 23.68 -0.35
C ASN A 98 -28.83 23.01 -1.25
N ALA A 99 -29.89 23.70 -1.59
CA ALA A 99 -30.91 23.23 -2.54
C ALA A 99 -30.30 22.99 -3.93
N GLU A 100 -29.49 23.93 -4.41
CA GLU A 100 -28.79 23.82 -5.69
C GLU A 100 -27.81 22.64 -5.69
N PHE A 101 -27.01 22.49 -4.65
CA PHE A 101 -26.13 21.34 -4.48
C PHE A 101 -26.85 20.01 -4.55
N GLN A 102 -27.99 19.90 -3.84
CA GLN A 102 -28.79 18.67 -3.87
C GLN A 102 -29.34 18.36 -5.27
N ARG A 103 -29.80 19.38 -6.00
CA ARG A 103 -30.30 19.22 -7.37
C ARG A 103 -29.23 18.67 -8.30
N ILE A 104 -28.04 19.29 -8.29
CA ILE A 104 -26.91 18.88 -9.13
C ILE A 104 -26.44 17.49 -8.76
N THR A 105 -26.31 17.21 -7.47
CA THR A 105 -25.88 15.91 -6.94
C THR A 105 -26.80 14.77 -7.39
N ARG A 106 -28.14 15.01 -7.40
CA ARG A 106 -29.11 14.03 -7.91
C ARG A 106 -28.96 13.81 -9.40
N ARG A 107 -28.77 14.87 -10.18
CA ARG A 107 -28.53 14.81 -11.64
C ARG A 107 -27.26 14.00 -11.94
N ASP A 108 -26.16 14.35 -11.28
CA ASP A 108 -24.87 13.70 -11.47
C ASP A 108 -24.89 12.21 -11.11
N LYS A 109 -25.57 11.86 -9.99
CA LYS A 109 -25.73 10.49 -9.57
C LYS A 109 -26.57 9.69 -10.57
N LYS A 110 -27.66 10.29 -11.11
CA LYS A 110 -28.49 9.65 -12.14
C LYS A 110 -27.69 9.39 -13.42
N ALA A 111 -26.93 10.39 -13.89
CA ALA A 111 -26.09 10.28 -15.07
C ALA A 111 -25.00 9.19 -14.88
N PHE A 112 -24.32 9.18 -13.73
CA PHE A 112 -23.33 8.16 -13.40
C PHE A 112 -23.93 6.75 -13.42
N LEU A 113 -25.06 6.52 -12.78
CA LEU A 113 -25.71 5.21 -12.75
C LEU A 113 -26.18 4.79 -14.16
N SER A 114 -26.72 5.71 -14.94
CA SER A 114 -27.09 5.45 -16.34
C SER A 114 -25.90 4.98 -17.17
N ASN A 115 -24.75 5.66 -17.04
CA ASN A 115 -23.52 5.26 -17.73
C ASN A 115 -23.02 3.89 -17.26
N GLN A 116 -23.11 3.58 -15.95
CA GLN A 116 -22.75 2.25 -15.45
C GLN A 116 -23.64 1.15 -16.05
N CYS A 117 -24.95 1.40 -16.15
CA CYS A 117 -25.87 0.45 -16.78
C CYS A 117 -25.53 0.21 -18.27
N LYS A 118 -25.24 1.29 -19.02
CA LYS A 118 -24.83 1.17 -20.43
C LYS A 118 -23.56 0.33 -20.59
N GLU A 119 -22.56 0.57 -19.76
CA GLU A 119 -21.32 -0.22 -19.79
C GLU A 119 -21.55 -1.70 -19.43
N ILE A 120 -22.46 -2.00 -18.49
CA ILE A 120 -22.86 -3.37 -18.14
C ILE A 120 -23.55 -4.05 -19.32
N GLU A 121 -24.50 -3.37 -19.96
CA GLU A 121 -25.19 -3.87 -21.16
C GLU A 121 -24.24 -4.13 -22.31
N GLU A 122 -23.29 -3.23 -22.55
CA GLU A 122 -22.28 -3.38 -23.61
C GLU A 122 -21.36 -4.59 -23.34
N ASN A 123 -20.86 -4.74 -22.10
CA ASN A 123 -20.06 -5.90 -21.72
C ASN A 123 -20.84 -7.22 -21.89
N ASN A 124 -22.16 -7.20 -21.61
CA ASN A 124 -23.04 -8.36 -21.81
C ASN A 124 -23.17 -8.70 -23.30
N ARG A 125 -23.44 -7.70 -24.15
CA ARG A 125 -23.53 -7.89 -25.62
C ARG A 125 -22.24 -8.44 -26.22
N MET A 126 -21.07 -8.00 -25.70
CA MET A 126 -19.76 -8.46 -26.15
C MET A 126 -19.33 -9.80 -25.55
N GLY A 127 -20.15 -10.45 -24.72
CA GLY A 127 -19.80 -11.69 -24.03
C GLY A 127 -18.64 -11.58 -23.04
N LYS A 128 -18.27 -10.37 -22.62
CA LYS A 128 -17.19 -10.08 -21.66
C LYS A 128 -17.62 -10.32 -20.21
N THR A 129 -17.93 -11.56 -19.88
CA THR A 129 -18.50 -11.97 -18.58
C THR A 129 -17.68 -11.49 -17.37
N ARG A 130 -16.35 -11.56 -17.45
CA ARG A 130 -15.46 -11.10 -16.37
C ARG A 130 -15.63 -9.60 -16.09
N ASN A 131 -15.68 -8.78 -17.13
CA ASN A 131 -15.84 -7.32 -17.03
C ASN A 131 -17.25 -6.97 -16.57
N LEU A 132 -18.26 -7.68 -17.06
CA LEU A 132 -19.64 -7.58 -16.63
C LEU A 132 -19.77 -7.76 -15.11
N PHE A 133 -19.31 -8.89 -14.57
CA PHE A 133 -19.41 -9.17 -13.14
C PHE A 133 -18.53 -8.24 -12.28
N LYS A 134 -17.38 -7.81 -12.79
CA LYS A 134 -16.56 -6.80 -12.14
C LYS A 134 -17.34 -5.49 -11.99
N LYS A 135 -17.97 -5.01 -13.06
CA LYS A 135 -18.72 -3.77 -13.07
C LYS A 135 -19.95 -3.83 -12.14
N ILE A 136 -20.67 -4.95 -12.13
CA ILE A 136 -21.80 -5.18 -11.21
C ILE A 136 -21.32 -5.11 -9.75
N ARG A 137 -20.20 -5.73 -9.42
CA ARG A 137 -19.61 -5.66 -8.07
C ARG A 137 -19.23 -4.24 -7.67
N ASP A 138 -18.59 -3.52 -8.59
CA ASP A 138 -18.19 -2.12 -8.37
C ASP A 138 -19.40 -1.22 -8.12
N THR A 139 -20.55 -1.49 -8.79
CA THR A 139 -21.79 -0.73 -8.63
C THR A 139 -22.51 -1.07 -7.33
N LYS A 140 -22.54 -2.34 -6.91
CA LYS A 140 -23.11 -2.77 -5.62
C LYS A 140 -22.33 -2.28 -4.41
N GLY A 141 -21.11 -1.79 -4.63
CA GLY A 141 -20.15 -1.47 -3.58
C GLY A 141 -19.37 -2.71 -3.13
N ILE A 142 -18.15 -2.47 -2.68
CA ILE A 142 -17.31 -3.53 -2.13
C ILE A 142 -17.95 -3.91 -0.78
N PHE A 143 -18.40 -5.16 -0.67
CA PHE A 143 -18.73 -5.73 0.63
C PHE A 143 -17.40 -5.80 1.41
N HIS A 144 -17.18 -4.83 2.26
CA HIS A 144 -16.18 -4.94 3.29
C HIS A 144 -16.81 -5.78 4.39
N ALA A 145 -16.43 -7.05 4.45
CA ALA A 145 -16.69 -7.83 5.65
C ALA A 145 -16.13 -7.01 6.81
N LYS A 146 -17.00 -6.56 7.71
CA LYS A 146 -16.55 -5.91 8.94
C LYS A 146 -15.91 -6.99 9.80
N MET A 147 -14.61 -7.23 9.58
CA MET A 147 -13.80 -8.16 10.38
C MET A 147 -13.48 -7.57 11.76
N ASN A 148 -14.48 -6.98 12.41
CA ASN A 148 -14.29 -6.40 13.74
C ASN A 148 -14.57 -7.39 14.87
N LEU A 149 -15.02 -8.61 14.54
CA LEU A 149 -15.41 -9.62 15.52
C LEU A 149 -14.76 -10.95 15.13
N ILE A 150 -13.91 -11.46 15.98
CA ILE A 150 -13.33 -12.80 15.89
C ILE A 150 -13.72 -13.53 17.17
N LYS A 151 -13.96 -14.83 17.08
CA LYS A 151 -14.26 -15.65 18.25
C LYS A 151 -12.97 -16.12 18.93
N ASP A 152 -13.00 -16.16 20.25
CA ASP A 152 -11.97 -16.81 21.04
C ASP A 152 -12.12 -18.35 21.01
N ARG A 153 -11.28 -19.08 21.77
CA ARG A 153 -11.35 -20.54 21.88
C ARG A 153 -12.67 -21.04 22.50
N ASN A 154 -13.37 -20.17 23.23
CA ASN A 154 -14.62 -20.46 23.91
C ASN A 154 -15.84 -19.97 23.11
N SER A 155 -15.68 -19.66 21.82
CA SER A 155 -16.71 -19.15 20.92
C SER A 155 -17.29 -17.77 21.32
N MET A 156 -16.59 -17.02 22.19
CA MET A 156 -17.00 -15.66 22.58
C MET A 156 -16.45 -14.62 21.59
N ASP A 157 -17.30 -13.65 21.26
CA ASP A 157 -16.92 -12.57 20.31
C ASP A 157 -15.90 -11.60 20.92
N LEU A 158 -14.72 -11.51 20.32
CA LEU A 158 -13.68 -10.54 20.68
C LEU A 158 -13.94 -9.23 19.96
N THR A 159 -14.14 -8.17 20.72
CA THR A 159 -14.43 -6.81 20.19
C THR A 159 -13.27 -5.85 20.33
N LYS A 160 -12.35 -6.09 21.27
CA LYS A 160 -11.19 -5.23 21.50
C LYS A 160 -10.07 -5.57 20.55
N ALA A 161 -9.47 -4.54 19.93
CA ALA A 161 -8.39 -4.70 18.96
C ALA A 161 -7.17 -5.45 19.53
N GLU A 162 -6.88 -5.28 20.82
CA GLU A 162 -5.77 -5.94 21.50
C GLU A 162 -6.02 -7.46 21.67
N ASP A 163 -7.25 -7.84 22.03
CA ASP A 163 -7.65 -9.24 22.18
C ASP A 163 -7.65 -9.94 20.82
N ILE A 164 -8.15 -9.25 19.78
CA ILE A 164 -8.11 -9.73 18.40
C ILE A 164 -6.66 -9.96 17.94
N LYS A 165 -5.77 -9.00 18.22
CA LYS A 165 -4.34 -9.11 17.89
C LYS A 165 -3.69 -10.30 18.60
N LYS A 166 -3.99 -10.47 19.89
CA LYS A 166 -3.48 -11.60 20.69
C LYS A 166 -3.96 -12.94 20.13
N ARG A 167 -5.24 -13.03 19.72
CA ARG A 167 -5.79 -14.23 19.10
C ARG A 167 -5.11 -14.59 17.79
N TRP A 168 -4.82 -13.61 16.96
CA TRP A 168 -4.04 -13.82 15.73
C TRP A 168 -2.60 -14.24 16.02
N GLN A 169 -1.99 -13.69 17.05
CA GLN A 169 -0.64 -14.08 17.49
C GLN A 169 -0.62 -15.54 17.94
N GLU A 170 -1.56 -15.98 18.78
CA GLU A 170 -1.71 -17.38 19.19
C GLU A 170 -1.87 -18.31 17.98
N TYR A 171 -2.64 -17.90 16.98
CA TYR A 171 -2.86 -18.68 15.76
C TYR A 171 -1.58 -18.81 14.94
N THR A 172 -0.82 -17.74 14.80
CA THR A 172 0.46 -17.77 14.06
C THR A 172 1.52 -18.59 14.78
N GLU A 173 1.51 -18.63 16.11
CA GLU A 173 2.43 -19.48 16.90
C GLU A 173 2.16 -20.96 16.73
N LEU A 174 0.90 -21.39 16.53
CA LEU A 174 0.57 -22.76 16.20
C LEU A 174 1.24 -23.20 14.89
N TYR A 175 1.18 -22.35 13.86
CA TYR A 175 1.85 -22.65 12.57
C TYR A 175 3.37 -22.67 12.66
N LYS A 176 3.98 -21.90 13.56
CA LYS A 176 5.44 -21.95 13.77
C LYS A 176 5.90 -23.27 14.34
N LYS A 177 5.08 -23.92 15.16
CA LYS A 177 5.39 -25.25 15.70
C LYS A 177 5.34 -26.35 14.64
N ASP A 178 4.42 -26.22 13.67
CA ASP A 178 4.32 -27.19 12.56
C ASP A 178 5.43 -26.99 11.50
N LEU A 179 6.06 -25.81 11.47
CA LEU A 179 7.18 -25.51 10.59
C LEU A 179 8.55 -25.95 11.16
N HIS A 180 8.59 -26.50 12.37
CA HIS A 180 9.77 -27.16 12.90
C HIS A 180 9.80 -28.59 12.33
N ASP A 181 10.16 -28.66 11.03
CA ASP A 181 10.54 -29.90 10.39
C ASP A 181 11.87 -30.36 11.01
N PRO A 182 11.92 -31.49 11.74
CA PRO A 182 13.15 -31.98 12.31
C PRO A 182 14.18 -32.42 11.25
N ASP A 183 13.74 -32.57 9.99
CA ASP A 183 14.59 -32.86 8.82
C ASP A 183 15.05 -31.59 8.09
N ASN A 184 14.67 -30.40 8.59
CA ASN A 184 15.26 -29.19 8.11
C ASN A 184 16.74 -29.20 8.57
N HIS A 185 17.56 -29.87 7.78
CA HIS A 185 19.00 -29.77 7.87
C HIS A 185 19.31 -28.26 7.88
N ASP A 186 19.86 -27.78 8.98
CA ASP A 186 20.68 -26.57 8.96
C ASP A 186 21.63 -26.76 7.78
N GLY A 187 21.23 -26.24 6.63
CA GLY A 187 21.99 -26.41 5.41
C GLY A 187 23.36 -25.88 5.72
N VAL A 188 24.28 -26.79 5.90
CA VAL A 188 25.70 -26.48 5.89
C VAL A 188 25.87 -25.77 4.56
N ILE A 189 25.97 -24.42 4.62
CA ILE A 189 26.24 -23.61 3.45
C ILE A 189 27.58 -24.10 2.97
N THR A 190 27.53 -24.99 1.99
CA THR A 190 28.76 -25.50 1.37
C THR A 190 29.37 -24.30 0.68
N HIS A 191 30.67 -24.09 0.91
CA HIS A 191 31.49 -23.03 0.27
C HIS A 191 31.50 -23.09 -1.27
N LEU A 192 30.57 -23.84 -1.87
CA LEU A 192 30.40 -24.10 -3.29
C LEU A 192 29.31 -23.26 -3.96
N GLU A 193 28.52 -22.51 -3.17
CA GLU A 193 27.52 -21.63 -3.78
C GLU A 193 28.17 -20.36 -4.32
N PRO A 194 27.90 -20.01 -5.59
CA PRO A 194 28.50 -18.83 -6.21
C PRO A 194 27.99 -17.55 -5.52
N ASP A 195 28.82 -16.51 -5.52
CA ASP A 195 28.43 -15.18 -5.05
C ASP A 195 27.28 -14.64 -5.92
N ILE A 196 26.35 -13.91 -5.29
CA ILE A 196 25.24 -13.24 -5.99
C ILE A 196 25.83 -12.18 -6.93
N LEU A 197 25.44 -12.25 -8.21
CA LEU A 197 25.93 -11.35 -9.24
C LEU A 197 25.07 -10.07 -9.35
N GLU A 198 25.70 -8.98 -9.79
CA GLU A 198 25.00 -7.70 -10.01
C GLU A 198 23.87 -7.83 -11.04
N CYS A 199 24.04 -8.68 -12.07
CA CYS A 199 23.01 -8.95 -13.08
C CYS A 199 21.79 -9.67 -12.50
N GLU A 200 21.95 -10.53 -11.51
CA GLU A 200 20.83 -11.20 -10.82
C GLU A 200 20.02 -10.21 -10.00
N VAL A 201 20.67 -9.31 -9.27
CA VAL A 201 19.99 -8.22 -8.54
C VAL A 201 19.25 -7.31 -9.50
N LYS A 202 19.86 -7.00 -10.66
CA LYS A 202 19.21 -6.20 -11.70
C LYS A 202 17.98 -6.89 -12.24
N TRP A 203 18.10 -8.16 -12.62
CA TRP A 203 16.98 -8.95 -13.11
C TRP A 203 15.86 -9.07 -12.07
N ALA A 204 16.20 -9.33 -10.81
CA ALA A 204 15.24 -9.38 -9.72
C ALA A 204 14.49 -8.06 -9.57
N LEU A 205 15.18 -6.93 -9.56
CA LEU A 205 14.57 -5.60 -9.44
C LEU A 205 13.65 -5.27 -10.63
N GLU A 206 14.03 -5.63 -11.85
CA GLU A 206 13.24 -5.41 -13.07
C GLU A 206 12.03 -6.35 -13.17
N SER A 207 12.12 -7.56 -12.60
CA SER A 207 11.03 -8.56 -12.62
C SER A 207 9.87 -8.21 -11.70
N ILE A 208 10.05 -7.33 -10.71
CA ILE A 208 8.99 -6.94 -9.79
C ILE A 208 7.94 -6.10 -10.53
N THR A 209 6.70 -6.58 -10.51
CA THR A 209 5.58 -5.86 -11.15
C THR A 209 5.19 -4.60 -10.37
N MET A 210 4.79 -3.56 -11.09
CA MET A 210 4.38 -2.27 -10.52
C MET A 210 3.12 -2.38 -9.63
N ASN A 211 2.91 -1.38 -8.77
CA ASN A 211 1.77 -1.26 -7.87
C ASN A 211 1.64 -2.41 -6.85
N LYS A 212 2.76 -2.96 -6.42
CA LYS A 212 2.80 -3.88 -5.27
C LYS A 212 2.71 -3.11 -3.95
N THR A 213 2.24 -3.80 -2.94
CA THR A 213 2.21 -3.24 -1.57
C THR A 213 3.62 -3.03 -1.07
N ASN A 214 3.88 -1.87 -0.47
CA ASN A 214 5.16 -1.55 0.14
C ASN A 214 5.48 -2.52 1.28
N GLY A 215 6.76 -2.74 1.52
CA GLY A 215 7.25 -3.45 2.70
C GLY A 215 7.02 -2.69 4.01
N GLY A 216 7.60 -3.19 5.10
CA GLY A 216 7.54 -2.54 6.41
C GLY A 216 8.19 -1.15 6.47
N ASP A 217 9.09 -0.88 5.53
CA ASP A 217 9.75 0.41 5.31
C ASP A 217 8.85 1.47 4.64
N GLY A 218 7.72 1.05 4.06
CA GLY A 218 6.79 1.95 3.39
C GLY A 218 7.30 2.52 2.05
N ILE A 219 8.40 1.99 1.49
CA ILE A 219 9.00 2.46 0.24
C ILE A 219 8.44 1.67 -0.95
N PRO A 220 7.83 2.33 -1.95
CA PRO A 220 7.44 1.67 -3.19
C PRO A 220 8.68 1.19 -3.97
N VAL A 221 8.63 -0.01 -4.52
CA VAL A 221 9.72 -0.58 -5.32
C VAL A 221 10.04 0.27 -6.56
N GLU A 222 9.06 0.95 -7.09
CA GLU A 222 9.18 1.85 -8.24
C GLU A 222 10.23 2.96 -8.02
N LEU A 223 10.43 3.38 -6.77
CA LEU A 223 11.45 4.37 -6.41
C LEU A 223 12.88 3.83 -6.59
N PHE A 224 13.07 2.53 -6.45
CA PHE A 224 14.34 1.87 -6.75
C PHE A 224 14.47 1.55 -8.25
N GLN A 225 13.41 1.09 -8.90
CA GLN A 225 13.44 0.74 -10.32
C GLN A 225 13.84 1.92 -11.21
N ILE A 226 13.37 3.14 -10.91
CA ILE A 226 13.72 4.34 -11.68
C ILE A 226 15.20 4.74 -11.57
N LEU A 227 15.89 4.32 -10.49
CA LEU A 227 17.30 4.59 -10.26
C LEU A 227 18.22 3.66 -11.08
N LYS A 228 17.68 2.58 -11.67
CA LYS A 228 18.38 1.63 -12.52
C LYS A 228 19.69 1.12 -11.88
N ASP A 229 20.80 1.22 -12.60
CA ASP A 229 22.11 0.70 -12.18
C ASP A 229 22.62 1.30 -10.85
N ASN A 230 22.18 2.51 -10.48
CA ASN A 230 22.55 3.10 -9.18
C ASN A 230 21.88 2.37 -8.02
N ALA A 231 20.62 1.96 -8.17
CA ALA A 231 19.94 1.13 -7.17
C ALA A 231 20.57 -0.26 -7.11
N VAL A 232 20.86 -0.86 -8.28
CA VAL A 232 21.46 -2.20 -8.38
C VAL A 232 22.79 -2.24 -7.63
N LYS A 233 23.69 -1.29 -7.84
CA LYS A 233 24.99 -1.22 -7.15
C LYS A 233 24.84 -1.16 -5.63
N VAL A 234 23.95 -0.33 -5.12
CA VAL A 234 23.70 -0.17 -3.69
C VAL A 234 23.02 -1.42 -3.10
N LEU A 235 22.10 -2.05 -3.80
CA LEU A 235 21.48 -3.29 -3.36
C LEU A 235 22.47 -4.45 -3.39
N HIS A 236 23.23 -4.59 -4.48
CA HIS A 236 24.21 -5.66 -4.64
C HIS A 236 25.33 -5.59 -3.59
N SER A 237 25.81 -4.38 -3.23
CA SER A 237 26.88 -4.23 -2.23
C SER A 237 26.57 -4.91 -0.89
N LYS A 238 25.30 -5.17 -0.56
CA LYS A 238 24.87 -5.85 0.67
C LYS A 238 24.74 -7.36 0.51
N CYS A 239 24.45 -7.83 -0.70
CA CYS A 239 24.14 -9.22 -0.94
C CYS A 239 25.26 -10.17 -0.49
N PRO A 240 26.54 -9.94 -0.81
CA PRO A 240 27.63 -10.83 -0.39
C PRO A 240 27.75 -10.95 1.13
N GLN A 241 27.58 -9.84 1.84
CA GLN A 241 27.69 -9.84 3.30
C GLN A 241 26.50 -10.55 3.95
N ILE A 242 25.26 -10.26 3.50
CA ILE A 242 24.06 -10.94 3.98
C ILE A 242 24.16 -12.43 3.67
N TRP A 243 24.64 -12.79 2.49
CA TRP A 243 24.80 -14.17 2.07
C TRP A 243 25.77 -14.93 2.97
N LYS A 244 26.96 -14.36 3.23
CA LYS A 244 28.00 -14.97 4.09
C LYS A 244 27.60 -15.03 5.57
N THR A 245 26.94 -13.97 6.07
CA THR A 245 26.63 -13.88 7.52
C THR A 245 25.25 -14.40 7.89
N GLN A 246 24.37 -14.64 6.90
CA GLN A 246 22.93 -14.95 7.09
C GLN A 246 22.20 -13.88 7.93
N GLN A 247 22.78 -12.68 8.02
CA GLN A 247 22.25 -11.56 8.80
C GLN A 247 21.76 -10.43 7.89
N GLY A 248 20.50 -10.52 7.50
CA GLY A 248 19.82 -9.42 6.78
C GLY A 248 19.34 -8.30 7.70
N PRO A 249 18.97 -7.15 7.12
CA PRO A 249 18.35 -6.05 7.85
C PRO A 249 17.14 -6.50 8.67
N GLN A 250 16.94 -5.88 9.85
CA GLN A 250 15.85 -6.28 10.77
C GLN A 250 14.47 -6.11 10.14
N ASP A 251 14.28 -5.11 9.28
CA ASP A 251 13.00 -4.88 8.60
C ASP A 251 12.67 -6.00 7.60
N TRP A 252 13.66 -6.68 7.02
CA TRP A 252 13.45 -7.82 6.12
C TRP A 252 12.97 -9.08 6.86
N LYS A 253 13.25 -9.17 8.16
CA LYS A 253 12.79 -10.28 9.01
C LYS A 253 11.35 -10.12 9.48
N ARG A 254 10.70 -8.98 9.19
CA ARG A 254 9.32 -8.71 9.58
C ARG A 254 8.33 -9.23 8.54
N SER A 255 7.51 -10.17 8.95
CA SER A 255 6.37 -10.63 8.15
C SER A 255 5.10 -9.88 8.53
N VAL A 256 4.33 -9.48 7.53
CA VAL A 256 3.00 -8.86 7.73
C VAL A 256 1.94 -9.89 7.37
N PHE A 257 1.19 -10.34 8.36
CA PHE A 257 0.06 -11.25 8.14
C PHE A 257 -1.21 -10.44 7.89
N ILE A 258 -1.84 -10.70 6.74
CA ILE A 258 -3.12 -10.08 6.38
C ILE A 258 -4.17 -11.18 6.41
N PRO A 259 -5.13 -11.16 7.38
CA PRO A 259 -6.20 -12.13 7.41
C PRO A 259 -7.14 -11.91 6.21
N VAL A 260 -7.32 -12.94 5.41
CA VAL A 260 -8.24 -12.95 4.28
C VAL A 260 -9.47 -13.77 4.67
N PRO A 261 -10.69 -13.19 4.67
CA PRO A 261 -11.88 -13.94 5.01
C PRO A 261 -12.14 -15.05 3.99
N LYS A 262 -12.35 -16.27 4.47
CA LYS A 262 -12.83 -17.39 3.66
C LYS A 262 -14.29 -17.17 3.26
N LYS A 263 -14.74 -17.88 2.21
CA LYS A 263 -16.17 -17.97 1.89
C LYS A 263 -16.89 -18.62 3.07
N GLY A 264 -17.95 -17.98 3.56
CA GLY A 264 -18.71 -18.45 4.70
C GLY A 264 -18.83 -17.41 5.81
N ASN A 265 -18.96 -17.84 7.04
CA ASN A 265 -19.05 -16.96 8.19
C ASN A 265 -17.65 -16.38 8.52
N PRO A 266 -17.40 -15.07 8.35
CA PRO A 266 -16.09 -14.48 8.61
C PRO A 266 -15.70 -14.47 10.10
N LYS A 267 -16.57 -14.94 11.00
CA LYS A 267 -16.34 -15.01 12.44
C LYS A 267 -15.76 -16.36 12.88
N GLU A 268 -15.85 -17.37 12.04
CA GLU A 268 -15.29 -18.72 12.19
C GLU A 268 -13.98 -18.84 11.40
#